data_a1b64edaf66df19a49308db4ce5906c0
#
_entry.id   a1b64edaf66df19a49308db4ce5906c0
#
_cell.length_a   1.000
_cell.length_b   1.000
_cell.length_c   1.000
_cell.angle_alpha   90.00
_cell.angle_beta   90.00
_cell.angle_gamma   90.00
#
_symmetry.space_group_name_H-M   'P 1'
#
loop_
_entity.id
_entity.type
_entity.pdbx_description
1 polymer ?
#
loop_
_entity_poly.entity_id
_entity_poly.type
_entity_poly.pdbx_seq_one_letter_code
_entity_poly.pdbx_strand_id
1 'polypeptide(L)'
;MQERPKAGRKVDLSRSRKEQRTPRAPKEPKEPKEKRRVTFWGVLGRLIATVVCLCIIGGSLLAVGAVYYVVNATADDGNLLDLDNIELSQSSVVMATDPDTGAQVEYATLRSSNSHRVWADLEQIPTNLQYAFICTEDKDFYSEPGVNFKRTIGAMINEYLLPIYSSKQGASTLEQQLIKNLTSDKSASGIEGALRKLREIYRALILSRSYSKETILEAYLNTISFTGTIQGVQTAANEYFDKDVSELTLWECASIASITKNPTNYNPYTNPENLINRRNFLLYNMWQQGVISEEDYRSAAAQPLVLAETDNTKKSSSTTSYL
;
A
#
# COMPACT_ATOMS: atom_id res chain seq x y z
N MET A 1 61.96 -32.82 -56.50
CA MET A 1 63.15 -32.48 -57.29
C MET A 1 63.47 -31.03 -56.97
N GLN A 2 64.69 -30.87 -56.58
CA GLN A 2 65.57 -29.71 -56.45
C GLN A 2 65.37 -28.86 -55.24
N GLU A 3 66.15 -29.01 -54.34
CA GLU A 3 67.58 -28.85 -54.00
C GLU A 3 67.80 -27.49 -53.29
N ARG A 4 68.28 -27.59 -52.04
CA ARG A 4 68.91 -26.49 -51.31
C ARG A 4 70.33 -26.17 -51.81
N PRO A 5 70.76 -24.97 -51.57
CA PRO A 5 72.21 -24.82 -51.30
C PRO A 5 72.44 -24.24 -49.89
N LYS A 6 73.63 -24.65 -49.45
CA LYS A 6 74.26 -24.56 -48.13
C LYS A 6 74.80 -23.16 -47.79
N ALA A 7 74.73 -22.87 -46.52
CA ALA A 7 75.69 -22.24 -45.63
C ALA A 7 76.78 -21.32 -46.19
N GLY A 8 76.74 -20.08 -45.77
CA GLY A 8 77.89 -19.15 -45.72
C GLY A 8 78.17 -18.77 -44.25
N ARG A 9 79.35 -19.23 -43.80
CA ARG A 9 79.95 -18.98 -42.50
C ARG A 9 80.36 -17.50 -42.42
N LYS A 10 79.67 -16.68 -41.54
CA LYS A 10 80.16 -15.30 -41.26
C LYS A 10 80.99 -15.30 -39.99
N VAL A 11 82.17 -14.82 -40.19
CA VAL A 11 83.28 -14.65 -39.24
C VAL A 11 82.88 -13.59 -38.21
N ASP A 12 83.02 -13.94 -36.94
CA ASP A 12 82.80 -13.09 -35.78
C ASP A 12 83.99 -12.10 -35.65
N LEU A 13 83.71 -10.81 -35.82
CA LEU A 13 84.62 -9.70 -35.58
C LEU A 13 84.09 -8.78 -34.50
N SER A 14 83.82 -9.34 -33.31
CA SER A 14 83.46 -8.54 -32.12
C SER A 14 84.62 -8.59 -31.11
N ARG A 15 85.70 -7.99 -31.41
CA ARG A 15 86.74 -7.70 -30.40
C ARG A 15 87.00 -6.21 -30.32
N SER A 16 86.82 -5.72 -29.06
CA SER A 16 87.38 -4.47 -28.50
C SER A 16 86.65 -3.16 -28.91
N ARG A 17 85.57 -2.85 -28.23
CA ARG A 17 85.33 -1.45 -27.83
C ARG A 17 85.17 -1.41 -26.34
N LYS A 18 86.20 -1.12 -25.58
CA LYS A 18 86.16 -0.70 -24.19
C LYS A 18 85.44 0.64 -24.20
N GLU A 19 84.13 0.61 -23.89
CA GLU A 19 83.38 1.84 -23.56
C GLU A 19 83.96 2.40 -22.28
N GLN A 20 84.49 3.56 -22.37
CA GLN A 20 84.84 4.41 -21.23
C GLN A 20 83.57 4.75 -20.50
N ARG A 21 83.37 4.13 -19.34
CA ARG A 21 82.30 4.52 -18.41
C ARG A 21 82.57 5.92 -17.91
N THR A 22 81.87 6.91 -18.39
CA THR A 22 81.81 8.22 -17.76
C THR A 22 81.30 8.09 -16.28
N PRO A 23 81.94 8.79 -15.36
CA PRO A 23 81.56 8.75 -13.98
C PRO A 23 80.13 9.26 -13.85
N ARG A 24 79.26 8.45 -13.22
CA ARG A 24 77.88 8.86 -12.87
C ARG A 24 77.95 10.11 -11.99
N ALA A 25 77.34 11.17 -12.47
CA ALA A 25 77.16 12.40 -11.66
C ALA A 25 76.55 12.06 -10.25
N PRO A 26 77.02 12.73 -9.23
CA PRO A 26 76.49 12.53 -7.90
C PRO A 26 74.99 12.74 -7.91
N LYS A 27 74.18 11.78 -7.36
CA LYS A 27 72.75 11.92 -7.20
C LYS A 27 72.50 13.12 -6.30
N GLU A 28 71.85 14.12 -6.82
CA GLU A 28 71.38 15.25 -6.01
C GLU A 28 70.65 14.74 -4.75
N PRO A 29 70.89 15.35 -3.58
CA PRO A 29 70.23 14.98 -2.36
C PRO A 29 68.70 15.16 -2.58
N LYS A 30 67.95 14.08 -2.38
CA LYS A 30 66.49 14.17 -2.40
C LYS A 30 66.09 15.16 -1.35
N GLU A 31 65.45 16.26 -1.77
CA GLU A 31 64.85 17.21 -0.86
C GLU A 31 64.02 16.47 0.19
N PRO A 32 64.11 16.84 1.47
CA PRO A 32 63.35 16.21 2.52
C PRO A 32 61.87 16.47 2.22
N LYS A 33 61.11 15.41 2.00
CA LYS A 33 59.66 15.49 1.82
C LYS A 33 59.09 16.22 3.00
N GLU A 34 58.60 17.45 2.80
CA GLU A 34 57.90 18.21 3.82
C GLU A 34 56.82 17.32 4.44
N LYS A 35 56.95 17.04 5.72
CA LYS A 35 55.90 16.36 6.50
C LYS A 35 54.70 17.25 6.47
N ARG A 36 53.66 16.92 5.67
CA ARG A 36 52.38 17.59 5.63
C ARG A 36 51.87 17.66 7.08
N ARG A 37 51.87 18.87 7.65
CA ARG A 37 51.29 19.12 8.98
C ARG A 37 49.83 18.72 8.90
N VAL A 38 49.45 17.69 9.64
CA VAL A 38 48.06 17.24 9.74
C VAL A 38 47.34 18.29 10.53
N THR A 39 46.55 19.09 9.86
CA THR A 39 45.75 20.16 10.48
C THR A 39 44.58 19.50 11.22
N PHE A 40 44.25 19.98 12.42
CA PHE A 40 43.10 19.50 13.21
C PHE A 40 41.82 19.37 12.37
N TRP A 41 41.53 20.37 11.55
CA TRP A 41 40.39 20.34 10.62
C TRP A 41 40.49 19.24 9.55
N GLY A 42 41.70 18.88 9.13
CA GLY A 42 41.90 17.77 8.20
C GLY A 42 41.65 16.39 8.82
N VAL A 43 41.97 16.22 10.11
CA VAL A 43 41.66 14.99 10.87
C VAL A 43 40.16 14.90 11.11
N LEU A 44 39.54 15.99 11.60
CA LEU A 44 38.10 16.06 11.87
C LEU A 44 37.29 15.78 10.59
N GLY A 45 37.66 16.39 9.45
CA GLY A 45 36.99 16.14 8.17
C GLY A 45 37.08 14.68 7.73
N ARG A 46 38.24 14.01 7.91
CA ARG A 46 38.38 12.58 7.61
C ARG A 46 37.52 11.71 8.53
N LEU A 47 37.46 12.03 9.82
CA LEU A 47 36.67 11.31 10.81
C LEU A 47 35.18 11.40 10.47
N ILE A 48 34.67 12.60 10.16
CA ILE A 48 33.30 12.81 9.71
C ILE A 48 33.02 12.01 8.42
N ALA A 49 33.92 12.10 7.43
CA ALA A 49 33.77 11.35 6.18
C ALA A 49 33.72 9.84 6.43
N THR A 50 34.57 9.32 7.31
CA THR A 50 34.57 7.90 7.68
C THR A 50 33.26 7.49 8.33
N VAL A 51 32.73 8.29 9.29
CA VAL A 51 31.44 8.03 9.94
C VAL A 51 30.32 8.04 8.90
N VAL A 52 30.29 9.03 8.02
CA VAL A 52 29.29 9.09 6.92
C VAL A 52 29.38 7.88 6.01
N CYS A 53 30.57 7.46 5.61
CA CYS A 53 30.75 6.24 4.80
C CYS A 53 30.26 4.98 5.53
N LEU A 54 30.56 4.84 6.82
CA LEU A 54 30.06 3.71 7.62
C LEU A 54 28.53 3.72 7.75
N CYS A 55 27.92 4.88 7.93
CA CYS A 55 26.47 5.04 7.95
C CYS A 55 25.84 4.65 6.59
N ILE A 56 26.45 5.06 5.48
CA ILE A 56 25.99 4.70 4.13
C ILE A 56 26.09 3.18 3.91
N ILE A 57 27.23 2.58 4.26
CA ILE A 57 27.46 1.13 4.10
C ILE A 57 26.45 0.37 4.99
N GLY A 58 26.34 0.74 6.26
CA GLY A 58 25.40 0.11 7.19
C GLY A 58 23.95 0.25 6.73
N GLY A 59 23.55 1.44 6.28
CA GLY A 59 22.23 1.70 5.70
C GLY A 59 21.96 0.89 4.44
N SER A 60 22.95 0.75 3.57
CA SER A 60 22.83 -0.07 2.35
C SER A 60 22.66 -1.56 2.67
N LEU A 61 23.41 -2.09 3.63
CA LEU A 61 23.27 -3.49 4.08
C LEU A 61 21.90 -3.76 4.69
N LEU A 62 21.40 -2.82 5.51
CA LEU A 62 20.05 -2.91 6.07
C LEU A 62 18.97 -2.87 4.97
N ALA A 63 19.13 -2.00 3.96
CA ALA A 63 18.20 -1.92 2.84
C ALA A 63 18.19 -3.23 2.02
N VAL A 64 19.35 -3.81 1.72
CA VAL A 64 19.45 -5.11 1.04
C VAL A 64 18.80 -6.22 1.87
N GLY A 65 19.06 -6.25 3.18
CA GLY A 65 18.45 -7.21 4.09
C GLY A 65 16.92 -7.07 4.15
N ALA A 66 16.40 -5.84 4.16
CA ALA A 66 14.97 -5.57 4.13
C ALA A 66 14.31 -6.03 2.81
N VAL A 67 14.94 -5.75 1.66
CA VAL A 67 14.47 -6.22 0.35
C VAL A 67 14.45 -7.75 0.30
N TYR A 68 15.55 -8.40 0.71
CA TYR A 68 15.63 -9.86 0.77
C TYR A 68 14.53 -10.46 1.65
N TYR A 69 14.34 -9.89 2.85
CA TYR A 69 13.27 -10.32 3.75
C TYR A 69 11.88 -10.19 3.10
N VAL A 70 11.57 -9.03 2.50
CA VAL A 70 10.25 -8.78 1.90
C VAL A 70 10.00 -9.75 0.75
N VAL A 71 10.97 -9.93 -0.17
CA VAL A 71 10.82 -10.84 -1.32
C VAL A 71 10.56 -12.28 -0.85
N ASN A 72 11.30 -12.76 0.16
CA ASN A 72 11.06 -14.11 0.69
C ASN A 72 9.74 -14.22 1.46
N ALA A 73 9.39 -13.20 2.25
CA ALA A 73 8.16 -13.22 3.05
C ALA A 73 6.89 -13.09 2.21
N THR A 74 7.00 -12.67 0.95
CA THR A 74 5.89 -12.49 0.01
C THR A 74 5.97 -13.42 -1.20
N ALA A 75 6.87 -14.41 -1.17
CA ALA A 75 7.08 -15.33 -2.31
C ALA A 75 5.83 -16.17 -2.65
N ASP A 76 5.02 -16.49 -1.64
CA ASP A 76 3.82 -17.34 -1.78
C ASP A 76 2.53 -16.51 -1.91
N ASP A 77 2.62 -15.19 -2.09
CA ASP A 77 1.45 -14.29 -2.14
C ASP A 77 0.66 -14.35 -3.47
N GLY A 78 1.04 -15.20 -4.42
CA GLY A 78 0.43 -15.24 -5.76
C GLY A 78 -1.11 -15.33 -5.73
N ASN A 79 -1.65 -16.22 -4.91
CA ASN A 79 -3.10 -16.37 -4.76
C ASN A 79 -3.76 -15.23 -3.94
N LEU A 80 -3.00 -14.62 -3.05
CA LEU A 80 -3.50 -13.53 -2.19
C LEU A 80 -3.73 -12.23 -2.97
N LEU A 81 -2.91 -11.99 -4.00
CA LEU A 81 -2.95 -10.80 -4.86
C LEU A 81 -3.72 -11.02 -6.15
N ASP A 82 -4.35 -12.17 -6.31
CA ASP A 82 -5.19 -12.49 -7.45
C ASP A 82 -6.60 -11.89 -7.23
N LEU A 83 -6.80 -10.68 -7.78
CA LEU A 83 -8.08 -9.98 -7.65
C LEU A 83 -9.18 -10.60 -8.51
N ASP A 84 -8.83 -11.34 -9.56
CA ASP A 84 -9.78 -11.98 -10.45
C ASP A 84 -10.45 -13.21 -9.78
N ASN A 85 -9.77 -13.78 -8.80
CA ASN A 85 -10.22 -14.94 -8.04
C ASN A 85 -10.30 -14.68 -6.53
N ILE A 86 -10.71 -13.46 -6.14
CA ILE A 86 -10.94 -13.19 -4.71
C ILE A 86 -12.00 -14.17 -4.23
N GLU A 87 -11.58 -15.16 -3.43
CA GLU A 87 -12.49 -16.04 -2.69
C GLU A 87 -13.24 -15.20 -1.65
N LEU A 88 -14.38 -14.71 -2.07
CA LEU A 88 -15.31 -14.09 -1.17
C LEU A 88 -15.94 -15.22 -0.36
N SER A 89 -15.96 -15.07 0.95
CA SER A 89 -16.83 -15.88 1.82
C SER A 89 -18.27 -15.52 1.46
N GLN A 90 -18.78 -16.12 0.38
CA GLN A 90 -20.14 -15.88 -0.09
C GLN A 90 -21.13 -16.59 0.82
N SER A 91 -22.25 -15.95 1.08
CA SER A 91 -23.41 -16.62 1.65
C SER A 91 -24.00 -17.58 0.62
N SER A 92 -24.20 -18.84 0.99
CA SER A 92 -24.89 -19.78 0.12
C SER A 92 -26.39 -19.63 0.29
N VAL A 93 -27.12 -19.33 -0.77
CA VAL A 93 -28.58 -19.27 -0.77
C VAL A 93 -29.14 -20.64 -1.08
N VAL A 94 -29.90 -21.22 -0.18
CA VAL A 94 -30.65 -22.45 -0.41
C VAL A 94 -32.00 -22.08 -1.01
N MET A 95 -32.21 -22.47 -2.26
CA MET A 95 -33.48 -22.29 -2.94
C MET A 95 -34.37 -23.53 -2.71
N ALA A 96 -35.64 -23.32 -2.44
CA ALA A 96 -36.64 -24.38 -2.42
C ALA A 96 -37.68 -24.13 -3.50
N THR A 97 -38.29 -25.20 -4.00
CA THR A 97 -39.43 -25.08 -4.89
C THR A 97 -40.69 -24.97 -4.05
N ASP A 98 -41.43 -23.89 -4.19
CA ASP A 98 -42.75 -23.71 -3.58
C ASP A 98 -43.67 -24.81 -4.10
N PRO A 99 -44.24 -25.66 -3.23
CA PRO A 99 -45.07 -26.78 -3.67
C PRO A 99 -46.38 -26.36 -4.31
N ASP A 100 -46.89 -25.16 -4.04
CA ASP A 100 -48.16 -24.69 -4.55
C ASP A 100 -48.03 -23.96 -5.89
N THR A 101 -46.91 -23.23 -6.08
CA THR A 101 -46.70 -22.39 -7.27
C THR A 101 -45.64 -22.95 -8.21
N GLY A 102 -44.81 -23.89 -7.81
CA GLY A 102 -43.65 -24.42 -8.55
C GLY A 102 -42.51 -23.40 -8.71
N ALA A 103 -42.59 -22.22 -8.07
CA ALA A 103 -41.58 -21.18 -8.14
C ALA A 103 -40.37 -21.50 -7.23
N GLN A 104 -39.20 -21.12 -7.69
CA GLN A 104 -37.98 -21.13 -6.83
C GLN A 104 -38.06 -19.98 -5.84
N VAL A 105 -38.12 -20.29 -4.54
CA VAL A 105 -38.12 -19.31 -3.47
C VAL A 105 -36.90 -19.50 -2.59
N GLU A 106 -36.37 -18.41 -2.04
CA GLU A 106 -35.30 -18.48 -1.08
C GLU A 106 -35.81 -19.14 0.21
N TYR A 107 -35.29 -20.34 0.53
CA TYR A 107 -35.66 -21.09 1.72
C TYR A 107 -34.78 -20.72 2.93
N ALA A 108 -33.49 -20.57 2.70
CA ALA A 108 -32.54 -20.19 3.72
C ALA A 108 -31.27 -19.65 3.12
N THR A 109 -30.69 -18.64 3.72
CA THR A 109 -29.33 -18.21 3.43
C THR A 109 -28.39 -18.82 4.45
N LEU A 110 -27.54 -19.76 3.99
CA LEU A 110 -26.46 -20.29 4.80
C LEU A 110 -25.36 -19.24 4.86
N ARG A 111 -25.26 -18.57 5.99
CA ARG A 111 -24.30 -17.51 6.20
C ARG A 111 -23.04 -18.11 6.84
N SER A 112 -21.88 -17.89 6.21
CA SER A 112 -20.63 -18.08 6.91
C SER A 112 -20.64 -17.16 8.14
N SER A 113 -20.30 -17.68 9.30
CA SER A 113 -20.40 -16.97 10.59
C SER A 113 -19.62 -15.65 10.63
N ASN A 114 -18.90 -15.27 9.58
CA ASN A 114 -17.96 -14.17 9.56
C ASN A 114 -18.17 -13.08 8.49
N SER A 115 -19.05 -13.22 7.49
CA SER A 115 -19.26 -12.10 6.57
C SER A 115 -20.53 -12.22 5.74
N HIS A 116 -21.31 -11.14 5.75
CA HIS A 116 -22.29 -10.83 4.72
C HIS A 116 -21.56 -10.02 3.66
N ARG A 117 -21.26 -10.58 2.50
CA ARG A 117 -20.74 -9.85 1.35
C ARG A 117 -21.62 -10.07 0.16
N VAL A 118 -22.04 -8.98 -0.47
CA VAL A 118 -22.63 -8.95 -1.80
C VAL A 118 -21.67 -8.14 -2.65
N TRP A 119 -21.18 -8.73 -3.73
CA TRP A 119 -20.29 -8.04 -4.68
C TRP A 119 -21.10 -7.09 -5.54
N ALA A 120 -20.57 -5.90 -5.78
CA ALA A 120 -21.10 -4.95 -6.73
C ALA A 120 -19.99 -4.62 -7.74
N ASP A 121 -20.30 -4.71 -9.02
CA ASP A 121 -19.39 -4.27 -10.07
C ASP A 121 -19.18 -2.76 -9.97
N LEU A 122 -18.02 -2.27 -10.34
CA LEU A 122 -17.68 -0.84 -10.20
C LEU A 122 -18.67 0.07 -10.92
N GLU A 123 -19.23 -0.38 -12.04
CA GLU A 123 -20.24 0.34 -12.85
C GLU A 123 -21.56 0.52 -12.09
N GLN A 124 -21.90 -0.39 -11.16
CA GLN A 124 -23.09 -0.31 -10.31
C GLN A 124 -22.88 0.63 -9.12
N ILE A 125 -21.63 0.85 -8.72
CA ILE A 125 -21.28 1.70 -7.59
C ILE A 125 -21.32 3.18 -8.02
N PRO A 126 -22.17 4.03 -7.41
CA PRO A 126 -22.26 5.43 -7.81
C PRO A 126 -20.90 6.14 -7.77
N THR A 127 -20.63 6.95 -8.78
CA THR A 127 -19.41 7.77 -8.85
C THR A 127 -19.20 8.63 -7.60
N ASN A 128 -20.28 9.12 -7.00
CA ASN A 128 -20.23 9.86 -5.74
C ASN A 128 -19.68 9.02 -4.58
N LEU A 129 -19.99 7.73 -4.53
CA LEU A 129 -19.48 6.82 -3.51
C LEU A 129 -17.98 6.54 -3.75
N GLN A 130 -17.61 6.26 -4.99
CA GLN A 130 -16.21 6.05 -5.38
C GLN A 130 -15.34 7.25 -4.97
N TYR A 131 -15.74 8.46 -5.35
CA TYR A 131 -15.01 9.68 -5.00
C TYR A 131 -15.07 10.04 -3.52
N ALA A 132 -16.13 9.68 -2.79
CA ALA A 132 -16.18 9.87 -1.34
C ALA A 132 -15.03 9.11 -0.65
N PHE A 133 -14.74 7.89 -1.07
CA PHE A 133 -13.58 7.12 -0.59
C PHE A 133 -12.25 7.70 -1.05
N ILE A 134 -12.11 8.04 -2.32
CA ILE A 134 -10.89 8.62 -2.88
C ILE A 134 -10.54 9.94 -2.17
N CYS A 135 -11.50 10.86 -2.05
CA CYS A 135 -11.29 12.15 -1.38
C CYS A 135 -10.91 12.03 0.09
N THR A 136 -11.39 10.98 0.77
CA THR A 136 -11.15 10.78 2.20
C THR A 136 -9.85 10.07 2.47
N GLU A 137 -9.58 9.01 1.72
CA GLU A 137 -8.50 8.07 2.03
C GLU A 137 -7.26 8.35 1.18
N ASP A 138 -7.43 8.67 -0.10
CA ASP A 138 -6.33 8.76 -1.03
C ASP A 138 -6.62 9.64 -2.26
N LYS A 139 -6.62 10.95 -2.06
CA LYS A 139 -6.94 11.94 -3.10
C LYS A 139 -6.05 11.85 -4.36
N ASP A 140 -4.87 11.26 -4.24
CA ASP A 140 -3.89 11.12 -5.32
C ASP A 140 -3.95 9.71 -5.97
N PHE A 141 -4.95 8.88 -5.64
CA PHE A 141 -5.10 7.48 -6.01
C PHE A 141 -4.80 7.20 -7.49
N TYR A 142 -5.41 7.95 -8.41
CA TYR A 142 -5.22 7.75 -9.85
C TYR A 142 -3.83 8.14 -10.36
N SER A 143 -3.10 8.96 -9.62
CA SER A 143 -1.77 9.44 -10.02
C SER A 143 -0.61 8.71 -9.34
N GLU A 144 -0.86 7.97 -8.27
CA GLU A 144 0.17 7.29 -7.50
C GLU A 144 0.43 5.86 -8.00
N PRO A 145 1.67 5.38 -7.89
CA PRO A 145 2.04 4.01 -8.28
C PRO A 145 1.69 2.96 -7.21
N GLY A 146 0.64 3.16 -6.44
CA GLY A 146 0.19 2.29 -5.35
C GLY A 146 0.72 2.65 -3.96
N VAL A 147 1.67 3.58 -3.87
CA VAL A 147 2.24 4.08 -2.61
C VAL A 147 2.58 5.55 -2.73
N ASN A 148 2.14 6.35 -1.79
CA ASN A 148 2.60 7.74 -1.65
C ASN A 148 3.91 7.77 -0.86
N PHE A 149 5.04 7.69 -1.56
CA PHE A 149 6.36 7.64 -0.92
C PHE A 149 6.61 8.84 -0.01
N LYS A 150 6.21 10.06 -0.39
CA LYS A 150 6.41 11.26 0.41
C LYS A 150 5.65 11.18 1.74
N ARG A 151 4.37 10.81 1.69
CA ARG A 151 3.52 10.66 2.89
C ARG A 151 4.00 9.48 3.75
N THR A 152 4.33 8.36 3.13
CA THR A 152 4.80 7.14 3.81
C THR A 152 6.11 7.36 4.54
N ILE A 153 7.13 7.95 3.87
CA ILE A 153 8.42 8.26 4.50
C ILE A 153 8.23 9.28 5.64
N GLY A 154 7.43 10.32 5.42
CA GLY A 154 7.11 11.31 6.46
C GLY A 154 6.47 10.70 7.69
N ALA A 155 5.51 9.78 7.49
CA ALA A 155 4.86 9.05 8.59
C ALA A 155 5.83 8.12 9.32
N MET A 156 6.70 7.40 8.60
CA MET A 156 7.72 6.53 9.20
C MET A 156 8.73 7.32 10.02
N ILE A 157 9.20 8.45 9.51
CA ILE A 157 10.10 9.35 10.27
C ILE A 157 9.41 9.82 11.55
N ASN A 158 8.15 10.24 11.44
CA ASN A 158 7.39 10.73 12.59
C ASN A 158 7.09 9.62 13.62
N GLU A 159 6.89 8.39 13.20
CA GLU A 159 6.58 7.28 14.11
C GLU A 159 7.81 6.67 14.77
N TYR A 160 8.93 6.55 14.04
CA TYR A 160 10.09 5.78 14.48
C TYR A 160 11.33 6.60 14.83
N LEU A 161 11.46 7.83 14.30
CA LEU A 161 12.69 8.61 14.45
C LEU A 161 12.48 9.91 15.24
N LEU A 162 11.55 10.74 14.83
CA LEU A 162 11.32 12.06 15.40
C LEU A 162 9.83 12.39 15.36
N PRO A 163 9.11 12.32 16.50
CA PRO A 163 7.71 12.70 16.58
C PRO A 163 7.55 14.23 16.42
N ILE A 164 7.57 14.69 15.16
CA ILE A 164 7.46 16.11 14.82
C ILE A 164 5.99 16.56 14.79
N TYR A 165 5.10 15.66 14.43
CA TYR A 165 3.66 15.95 14.30
C TYR A 165 2.86 15.21 15.37
N SER A 166 2.03 15.93 16.10
CA SER A 166 1.15 15.38 17.14
C SER A 166 -0.04 14.59 16.58
N SER A 167 -0.35 14.72 15.30
CA SER A 167 -1.44 14.01 14.63
C SER A 167 -0.91 12.92 13.70
N LYS A 168 -1.39 11.69 13.87
CA LYS A 168 -1.17 10.60 12.89
C LYS A 168 -1.95 10.93 11.62
N GLN A 169 -1.28 11.55 10.65
CA GLN A 169 -1.87 11.72 9.32
C GLN A 169 -1.95 10.35 8.64
N GLY A 170 -3.12 10.01 8.06
CA GLY A 170 -3.28 8.82 7.24
C GLY A 170 -2.32 8.88 6.04
N ALA A 171 -1.35 7.98 6.02
CA ALA A 171 -0.33 7.92 4.98
C ALA A 171 -0.51 6.71 4.05
N SER A 172 -1.46 5.81 4.34
CA SER A 172 -1.74 4.61 3.55
C SER A 172 -2.60 4.96 2.34
N THR A 173 -2.28 4.38 1.19
CA THR A 173 -3.06 4.46 -0.05
C THR A 173 -4.21 3.45 -0.03
N LEU A 174 -5.13 3.52 -1.01
CA LEU A 174 -6.21 2.54 -1.17
C LEU A 174 -5.66 1.14 -1.44
N GLU A 175 -4.58 1.01 -2.22
CA GLU A 175 -3.91 -0.27 -2.44
C GLU A 175 -3.36 -0.87 -1.15
N GLN A 176 -2.74 -0.06 -0.30
CA GLN A 176 -2.24 -0.51 0.99
C GLN A 176 -3.37 -0.95 1.93
N GLN A 177 -4.50 -0.24 1.87
CA GLN A 177 -5.69 -0.61 2.65
C GLN A 177 -6.33 -1.90 2.10
N LEU A 178 -6.41 -2.06 0.77
CA LEU A 178 -6.86 -3.31 0.14
C LEU A 178 -5.99 -4.48 0.57
N ILE A 179 -4.67 -4.36 0.48
CA ILE A 179 -3.74 -5.39 0.98
C ILE A 179 -4.03 -5.74 2.44
N LYS A 180 -4.25 -4.76 3.30
CA LYS A 180 -4.61 -4.99 4.70
C LYS A 180 -5.94 -5.74 4.86
N ASN A 181 -6.91 -5.49 3.99
CA ASN A 181 -8.20 -6.18 4.02
C ASN A 181 -8.08 -7.64 3.55
N LEU A 182 -7.20 -7.90 2.57
CA LEU A 182 -6.98 -9.24 2.00
C LEU A 182 -6.04 -10.09 2.87
N THR A 183 -5.13 -9.46 3.63
CA THR A 183 -4.16 -10.16 4.46
C THR A 183 -4.65 -10.26 5.90
N SER A 184 -4.51 -11.42 6.51
CA SER A 184 -4.76 -11.60 7.94
C SER A 184 -3.57 -11.13 8.81
N ASP A 185 -2.73 -10.22 8.30
CA ASP A 185 -1.57 -9.71 9.01
C ASP A 185 -2.04 -8.93 10.26
N LYS A 186 -1.82 -9.53 11.43
CA LYS A 186 -2.24 -8.96 12.73
C LYS A 186 -1.55 -7.62 12.98
N SER A 187 -2.23 -6.75 13.70
CA SER A 187 -1.63 -5.50 14.17
C SER A 187 -0.38 -5.80 14.99
N ALA A 188 0.74 -5.20 14.61
CA ALA A 188 2.02 -5.35 15.27
C ALA A 188 2.63 -3.95 15.50
N SER A 189 3.49 -3.84 16.52
CA SER A 189 4.20 -2.61 16.88
C SER A 189 5.72 -2.83 16.85
N GLY A 190 6.48 -1.78 16.96
CA GLY A 190 7.95 -1.86 16.92
C GLY A 190 8.48 -2.40 15.60
N ILE A 191 9.52 -3.23 15.67
CA ILE A 191 10.22 -3.78 14.48
C ILE A 191 9.27 -4.64 13.64
N GLU A 192 8.43 -5.48 14.25
CA GLU A 192 7.46 -6.30 13.52
C GLU A 192 6.44 -5.42 12.78
N GLY A 193 6.00 -4.32 13.39
CA GLY A 193 5.13 -3.34 12.73
C GLY A 193 5.79 -2.70 11.51
N ALA A 194 7.08 -2.38 11.59
CA ALA A 194 7.85 -1.85 10.47
C ALA A 194 8.02 -2.89 9.35
N LEU A 195 8.33 -4.14 9.68
CA LEU A 195 8.45 -5.24 8.72
C LEU A 195 7.12 -5.53 8.02
N ARG A 196 6.01 -5.55 8.77
CA ARG A 196 4.66 -5.66 8.21
C ARG A 196 4.38 -4.51 7.23
N LYS A 197 4.73 -3.27 7.60
CA LYS A 197 4.53 -2.11 6.71
C LYS A 197 5.38 -2.19 5.43
N LEU A 198 6.57 -2.75 5.50
CA LEU A 198 7.40 -3.02 4.31
C LEU A 198 6.74 -4.06 3.38
N ARG A 199 6.20 -5.17 3.93
CA ARG A 199 5.44 -6.13 3.13
C ARG A 199 4.22 -5.49 2.47
N GLU A 200 3.45 -4.71 3.23
CA GLU A 200 2.27 -3.96 2.73
C GLU A 200 2.64 -3.03 1.56
N ILE A 201 3.73 -2.25 1.70
CA ILE A 201 4.23 -1.36 0.63
C ILE A 201 4.59 -2.16 -0.62
N TYR A 202 5.34 -3.24 -0.46
CA TYR A 202 5.78 -4.07 -1.59
C TYR A 202 4.58 -4.70 -2.33
N ARG A 203 3.64 -5.28 -1.59
CA ARG A 203 2.39 -5.85 -2.12
C ARG A 203 1.56 -4.80 -2.87
N ALA A 204 1.42 -3.60 -2.31
CA ALA A 204 0.70 -2.50 -2.96
C ALA A 204 1.35 -2.07 -4.28
N LEU A 205 2.68 -2.06 -4.37
CA LEU A 205 3.40 -1.78 -5.61
C LEU A 205 3.20 -2.86 -6.67
N ILE A 206 3.19 -4.14 -6.27
CA ILE A 206 2.89 -5.25 -7.18
C ILE A 206 1.46 -5.14 -7.67
N LEU A 207 0.50 -4.97 -6.77
CA LEU A 207 -0.91 -4.84 -7.08
C LEU A 207 -1.18 -3.73 -8.11
N SER A 208 -0.63 -2.54 -7.85
CA SER A 208 -0.76 -1.37 -8.75
C SER A 208 -0.09 -1.55 -10.11
N ARG A 209 0.82 -2.52 -10.26
CA ARG A 209 1.44 -2.87 -11.55
C ARG A 209 0.65 -3.96 -12.30
N SER A 210 -0.05 -4.81 -11.56
CA SER A 210 -0.75 -5.98 -12.10
C SER A 210 -2.17 -5.67 -12.53
N TYR A 211 -2.83 -4.72 -11.89
CA TYR A 211 -4.24 -4.39 -12.09
C TYR A 211 -4.46 -2.91 -12.38
N SER A 212 -5.57 -2.61 -13.06
CA SER A 212 -6.00 -1.24 -13.29
C SER A 212 -6.46 -0.58 -11.97
N LYS A 213 -6.50 0.74 -11.95
CA LYS A 213 -7.01 1.49 -10.80
C LYS A 213 -8.48 1.19 -10.52
N GLU A 214 -9.26 0.97 -11.58
CA GLU A 214 -10.66 0.61 -11.53
C GLU A 214 -10.84 -0.74 -10.84
N THR A 215 -10.10 -1.78 -11.25
CA THR A 215 -10.12 -3.11 -10.63
C THR A 215 -9.73 -3.07 -9.16
N ILE A 216 -8.71 -2.27 -8.83
CA ILE A 216 -8.26 -2.09 -7.44
C ILE A 216 -9.33 -1.39 -6.60
N LEU A 217 -9.97 -0.35 -7.14
CA LEU A 217 -11.03 0.39 -6.45
C LEU A 217 -12.26 -0.51 -6.23
N GLU A 218 -12.66 -1.29 -7.24
CA GLU A 218 -13.74 -2.26 -7.12
C GLU A 218 -13.46 -3.27 -6.00
N ALA A 219 -12.30 -3.90 -6.02
CA ALA A 219 -11.90 -4.84 -4.98
C ALA A 219 -11.86 -4.19 -3.58
N TYR A 220 -11.37 -2.96 -3.48
CA TYR A 220 -11.36 -2.22 -2.23
C TYR A 220 -12.76 -1.97 -1.70
N LEU A 221 -13.68 -1.45 -2.52
CA LEU A 221 -15.05 -1.13 -2.14
C LEU A 221 -15.84 -2.38 -1.73
N ASN A 222 -15.53 -3.53 -2.32
CA ASN A 222 -16.17 -4.81 -2.00
C ASN A 222 -15.55 -5.54 -0.80
N THR A 223 -14.34 -5.16 -0.36
CA THR A 223 -13.64 -5.83 0.75
C THR A 223 -13.53 -5.00 2.02
N ILE A 224 -13.86 -3.72 1.95
CA ILE A 224 -13.77 -2.83 3.12
C ILE A 224 -14.74 -3.24 4.22
N SER A 225 -14.27 -3.19 5.48
CA SER A 225 -15.07 -3.55 6.66
C SER A 225 -15.69 -2.32 7.30
N PHE A 226 -16.95 -2.47 7.70
CA PHE A 226 -17.73 -1.48 8.45
C PHE A 226 -17.94 -1.93 9.90
N THR A 227 -19.11 -1.71 10.46
CA THR A 227 -19.44 -2.13 11.83
C THR A 227 -19.81 -3.63 11.88
N GLY A 228 -19.38 -4.33 12.92
CA GLY A 228 -19.71 -5.73 13.10
C GLY A 228 -19.21 -6.64 11.97
N THR A 229 -20.11 -7.33 11.30
CA THR A 229 -19.82 -8.28 10.21
C THR A 229 -20.06 -7.71 8.82
N ILE A 230 -20.42 -6.42 8.72
CA ILE A 230 -20.73 -5.75 7.46
C ILE A 230 -19.44 -5.55 6.67
N GLN A 231 -19.39 -6.10 5.45
CA GLN A 231 -18.26 -5.96 4.55
C GLN A 231 -18.74 -5.67 3.13
N GLY A 232 -18.06 -4.71 2.48
CA GLY A 232 -18.40 -4.24 1.16
C GLY A 232 -19.53 -3.20 1.14
N VAL A 233 -19.49 -2.34 0.13
CA VAL A 233 -20.39 -1.18 0.02
C VAL A 233 -21.84 -1.58 -0.29
N GLN A 234 -22.08 -2.65 -1.04
CA GLN A 234 -23.43 -3.16 -1.31
C GLN A 234 -24.09 -3.64 -0.01
N THR A 235 -23.35 -4.40 0.79
CA THR A 235 -23.85 -4.87 2.08
C THR A 235 -24.13 -3.71 3.02
N ALA A 236 -23.28 -2.68 3.01
CA ALA A 236 -23.48 -1.47 3.80
C ALA A 236 -24.71 -0.68 3.34
N ALA A 237 -24.94 -0.57 2.03
CA ALA A 237 -26.13 0.07 1.46
C ALA A 237 -27.42 -0.63 1.91
N ASN A 238 -27.44 -1.95 1.83
CA ASN A 238 -28.59 -2.75 2.28
C ASN A 238 -28.84 -2.63 3.78
N GLU A 239 -27.77 -2.74 4.60
CA GLU A 239 -27.91 -2.74 6.05
C GLU A 239 -28.30 -1.37 6.61
N TYR A 240 -27.71 -0.29 6.10
CA TYR A 240 -27.94 1.05 6.66
C TYR A 240 -29.13 1.77 6.02
N PHE A 241 -29.43 1.49 4.76
CA PHE A 241 -30.41 2.26 3.99
C PHE A 241 -31.51 1.42 3.33
N ASP A 242 -31.44 0.08 3.40
CA ASP A 242 -32.34 -0.86 2.72
C ASP A 242 -32.43 -0.57 1.20
N LYS A 243 -31.25 -0.30 0.57
CA LYS A 243 -31.13 0.08 -0.83
C LYS A 243 -30.08 -0.73 -1.53
N ASP A 244 -30.29 -0.89 -2.84
CA ASP A 244 -29.17 -1.25 -3.73
C ASP A 244 -28.12 -0.13 -3.74
N VAL A 245 -26.83 -0.50 -3.88
CA VAL A 245 -25.74 0.48 -3.86
C VAL A 245 -25.91 1.53 -4.97
N SER A 246 -26.47 1.16 -6.12
CA SER A 246 -26.73 2.05 -7.25
C SER A 246 -27.79 3.13 -6.98
N GLU A 247 -28.63 2.94 -5.96
CA GLU A 247 -29.71 3.85 -5.59
C GLU A 247 -29.30 4.88 -4.51
N LEU A 248 -28.05 4.80 -4.05
CA LEU A 248 -27.56 5.69 -2.98
C LEU A 248 -27.48 7.14 -3.45
N THR A 249 -28.06 8.02 -2.66
CA THR A 249 -27.92 9.46 -2.81
C THR A 249 -26.55 9.97 -2.35
N LEU A 250 -26.18 11.19 -2.68
CA LEU A 250 -24.87 11.78 -2.33
C LEU A 250 -24.61 11.77 -0.81
N TRP A 251 -25.62 12.12 0.03
CA TRP A 251 -25.43 12.13 1.47
C TRP A 251 -25.31 10.72 2.06
N GLU A 252 -25.96 9.70 1.47
CA GLU A 252 -25.82 8.30 1.86
C GLU A 252 -24.43 7.77 1.49
N CYS A 253 -23.96 8.07 0.27
CA CYS A 253 -22.60 7.77 -0.16
C CYS A 253 -21.55 8.33 0.81
N ALA A 254 -21.69 9.63 1.17
CA ALA A 254 -20.78 10.28 2.10
C ALA A 254 -20.89 9.69 3.53
N SER A 255 -22.09 9.24 3.94
CA SER A 255 -22.28 8.58 5.23
C SER A 255 -21.56 7.24 5.29
N ILE A 256 -21.73 6.39 4.27
CA ILE A 256 -21.03 5.09 4.16
C ILE A 256 -19.51 5.29 4.22
N ALA A 257 -18.96 6.17 3.38
CA ALA A 257 -17.54 6.43 3.37
C ALA A 257 -17.00 6.98 4.71
N SER A 258 -17.83 7.72 5.45
CA SER A 258 -17.46 8.28 6.75
C SER A 258 -17.32 7.25 7.87
N ILE A 259 -18.11 6.16 7.82
CA ILE A 259 -18.11 5.09 8.85
C ILE A 259 -16.75 4.38 8.89
N THR A 260 -16.13 4.13 7.74
CA THR A 260 -14.92 3.31 7.63
C THR A 260 -13.71 3.88 8.37
N LYS A 261 -13.67 5.19 8.60
CA LYS A 261 -12.57 5.84 9.31
C LYS A 261 -12.41 5.38 10.76
N ASN A 262 -13.52 5.19 11.44
CA ASN A 262 -13.59 4.63 12.80
C ASN A 262 -15.01 4.08 13.01
N PRO A 263 -15.23 2.80 12.64
CA PRO A 263 -16.58 2.21 12.64
C PRO A 263 -17.29 2.27 14.00
N THR A 264 -16.54 2.22 15.09
CA THR A 264 -17.13 2.34 16.44
C THR A 264 -17.59 3.77 16.73
N ASN A 265 -16.75 4.77 16.41
CA ASN A 265 -17.06 6.18 16.72
C ASN A 265 -18.09 6.80 15.77
N TYR A 266 -18.16 6.28 14.53
CA TYR A 266 -19.09 6.75 13.49
C TYR A 266 -20.20 5.72 13.19
N ASN A 267 -20.51 4.87 14.17
CA ASN A 267 -21.61 3.92 14.04
C ASN A 267 -22.95 4.68 13.93
N PRO A 268 -23.72 4.48 12.84
CA PRO A 268 -24.94 5.25 12.58
C PRO A 268 -26.02 5.04 13.63
N TYR A 269 -26.06 3.88 14.28
CA TYR A 269 -27.07 3.54 15.30
C TYR A 269 -26.72 4.06 16.69
N THR A 270 -25.42 4.05 17.06
CA THR A 270 -25.00 4.42 18.43
C THR A 270 -24.45 5.83 18.52
N ASN A 271 -23.91 6.38 17.44
CA ASN A 271 -23.26 7.69 17.41
C ASN A 271 -23.66 8.52 16.16
N PRO A 272 -24.97 8.73 15.92
CA PRO A 272 -25.46 9.40 14.71
C PRO A 272 -24.92 10.82 14.52
N GLU A 273 -24.78 11.59 15.60
CA GLU A 273 -24.26 12.96 15.55
C GLU A 273 -22.78 13.00 15.08
N ASN A 274 -21.96 12.08 15.58
CA ASN A 274 -20.57 11.96 15.13
C ASN A 274 -20.48 11.62 13.64
N LEU A 275 -21.36 10.73 13.18
CA LEU A 275 -21.45 10.38 11.77
C LEU A 275 -21.88 11.58 10.92
N ILE A 276 -22.94 12.31 11.32
CA ILE A 276 -23.41 13.50 10.61
C ILE A 276 -22.28 14.54 10.48
N ASN A 277 -21.56 14.82 11.56
CA ASN A 277 -20.46 15.76 11.57
C ASN A 277 -19.34 15.30 10.61
N ARG A 278 -19.00 14.01 10.65
CA ARG A 278 -17.98 13.43 9.77
C ARG A 278 -18.41 13.43 8.30
N ARG A 279 -19.66 13.07 8.01
CA ARG A 279 -20.29 13.14 6.69
C ARG A 279 -20.20 14.55 6.11
N ASN A 280 -20.62 15.54 6.89
CA ASN A 280 -20.63 16.93 6.44
C ASN A 280 -19.21 17.45 6.18
N PHE A 281 -18.23 17.03 6.99
CA PHE A 281 -16.82 17.31 6.74
C PHE A 281 -16.32 16.63 5.44
N LEU A 282 -16.74 15.41 5.15
CA LEU A 282 -16.40 14.73 3.91
C LEU A 282 -17.02 15.43 2.70
N LEU A 283 -18.30 15.77 2.75
CA LEU A 283 -18.99 16.53 1.69
C LEU A 283 -18.29 17.87 1.42
N TYR A 284 -17.89 18.58 2.48
CA TYR A 284 -17.07 19.79 2.36
C TYR A 284 -15.75 19.53 1.61
N ASN A 285 -15.05 18.46 1.94
CA ASN A 285 -13.80 18.08 1.27
C ASN A 285 -14.02 17.72 -0.21
N MET A 286 -15.11 17.01 -0.55
CA MET A 286 -15.47 16.68 -1.93
C MET A 286 -15.72 17.96 -2.74
N TRP A 287 -16.42 18.94 -2.16
CA TRP A 287 -16.60 20.25 -2.77
C TRP A 287 -15.25 20.98 -2.93
N GLN A 288 -14.43 21.09 -1.91
CA GLN A 288 -13.12 21.75 -1.97
C GLN A 288 -12.17 21.12 -3.00
N GLN A 289 -12.33 19.83 -3.27
CA GLN A 289 -11.57 19.09 -4.29
C GLN A 289 -12.22 19.18 -5.68
N GLY A 290 -13.35 19.89 -5.81
CA GLY A 290 -14.04 20.08 -7.09
C GLY A 290 -14.79 18.87 -7.62
N VAL A 291 -15.05 17.87 -6.76
CA VAL A 291 -15.77 16.63 -7.12
C VAL A 291 -17.27 16.85 -7.19
N ILE A 292 -17.80 17.69 -6.30
CA ILE A 292 -19.20 18.10 -6.28
C ILE A 292 -19.34 19.62 -6.30
N SER A 293 -20.50 20.11 -6.70
CA SER A 293 -20.79 21.56 -6.67
C SER A 293 -21.03 22.04 -5.23
N GLU A 294 -20.98 23.36 -5.02
CA GLU A 294 -21.36 23.97 -3.74
C GLU A 294 -22.84 23.72 -3.41
N GLU A 295 -23.70 23.74 -4.43
CA GLU A 295 -25.13 23.48 -4.29
C GLU A 295 -25.37 22.03 -3.80
N ASP A 296 -24.70 21.04 -4.43
CA ASP A 296 -24.79 19.63 -4.02
C ASP A 296 -24.28 19.44 -2.59
N TYR A 297 -23.15 20.08 -2.26
CA TYR A 297 -22.61 20.04 -0.89
C TYR A 297 -23.65 20.56 0.12
N ARG A 298 -24.20 21.75 -0.10
CA ARG A 298 -25.16 22.37 0.83
C ARG A 298 -26.44 21.56 0.94
N SER A 299 -26.96 21.06 -0.19
CA SER A 299 -28.15 20.23 -0.24
C SER A 299 -27.96 18.91 0.51
N ALA A 300 -26.84 18.21 0.25
CA ALA A 300 -26.55 16.93 0.89
C ALA A 300 -26.24 17.06 2.39
N ALA A 301 -25.52 18.13 2.79
CA ALA A 301 -25.20 18.38 4.19
C ALA A 301 -26.45 18.72 5.06
N ALA A 302 -27.49 19.29 4.45
CA ALA A 302 -28.74 19.60 5.11
C ALA A 302 -29.66 18.38 5.32
N GLN A 303 -29.38 17.24 4.66
CA GLN A 303 -30.22 16.05 4.80
C GLN A 303 -30.09 15.42 6.18
N PRO A 304 -31.21 15.02 6.81
CA PRO A 304 -31.17 14.24 8.04
C PRO A 304 -30.57 12.87 7.78
N LEU A 305 -30.04 12.23 8.81
CA LEU A 305 -29.64 10.82 8.74
C LEU A 305 -30.89 9.97 8.92
N VAL A 306 -31.34 9.32 7.86
CA VAL A 306 -32.46 8.39 7.86
C VAL A 306 -31.91 6.99 7.59
N LEU A 307 -32.06 6.09 8.54
CA LEU A 307 -31.59 4.70 8.44
C LEU A 307 -32.77 3.78 8.14
N ALA A 308 -32.46 2.62 7.58
CA ALA A 308 -33.40 1.52 7.46
C ALA A 308 -33.94 1.11 8.85
N GLU A 309 -35.20 0.77 8.91
CA GLU A 309 -35.78 0.20 10.13
C GLU A 309 -35.14 -1.16 10.40
N THR A 310 -34.40 -1.28 11.48
CA THR A 310 -33.84 -2.55 11.91
C THR A 310 -34.97 -3.41 12.48
N ASP A 311 -35.45 -4.34 11.67
CA ASP A 311 -36.42 -5.34 12.12
C ASP A 311 -35.71 -6.33 13.07
N ASN A 312 -35.76 -6.01 14.38
CA ASN A 312 -35.29 -6.89 15.44
C ASN A 312 -36.02 -8.24 15.44
N THR A 313 -37.14 -8.36 14.71
CA THR A 313 -37.93 -9.60 14.60
C THR A 313 -37.34 -10.57 13.59
N LYS A 314 -36.60 -10.12 12.58
CA LYS A 314 -35.91 -11.02 11.61
C LYS A 314 -34.70 -11.73 12.20
N LYS A 315 -34.11 -11.25 13.29
CA LYS A 315 -32.95 -11.86 13.95
C LYS A 315 -33.23 -13.09 14.79
N SER A 316 -34.50 -13.35 15.15
CA SER A 316 -34.83 -14.47 16.06
C SER A 316 -35.18 -15.79 15.34
N SER A 317 -35.38 -15.78 14.02
CA SER A 317 -35.88 -16.97 13.29
C SER A 317 -34.83 -17.78 12.55
N SER A 318 -33.55 -17.40 12.55
CA SER A 318 -32.54 -18.09 11.76
C SER A 318 -31.44 -18.80 12.58
N THR A 319 -31.63 -18.99 13.88
CA THR A 319 -30.69 -19.81 14.65
C THR A 319 -31.26 -21.21 14.78
N THR A 320 -31.31 -21.99 13.72
CA THR A 320 -31.41 -23.44 13.83
C THR A 320 -29.99 -23.97 13.93
N SER A 321 -29.54 -24.12 15.18
CA SER A 321 -28.35 -24.89 15.52
C SER A 321 -28.65 -26.34 15.17
N TYR A 322 -27.97 -26.90 14.18
CA TYR A 322 -27.90 -28.32 14.00
C TYR A 322 -26.69 -28.82 14.77
N LEU A 323 -26.93 -29.62 15.78
CA LEU A 323 -25.99 -30.55 16.43
C LEU A 323 -25.51 -31.59 15.43
#